data_4db5b978b6ba7e53d5720ebd9b427359
#
_entry.id   4db5b978b6ba7e53d5720ebd9b427359
#
_cell.length_a   1.000
_cell.length_b   1.000
_cell.length_c   1.000
_cell.angle_alpha   90.00
_cell.angle_beta   90.00
_cell.angle_gamma   90.00
#
_symmetry.space_group_name_H-M   'P 1'
#
loop_
_entity.id
_entity.type
_entity.pdbx_description
1 polymer ?
#
loop_
_entity_poly.entity_id
_entity_poly.type
_entity_poly.pdbx_seq_one_letter_code
_entity_poly.pdbx_strand_id
1 'polypeptide(L)'
;SLGLVGSEMCIRDRFNLPIVSQQIGMEGSSGSNRGVSGYTVDSKGNIDFPVLGEIHIAGMTREEVAAYIKKELQSHDLIKDPVVTVEYMNLSVAVMGEVNNPGRFSIDKDNLTILDALSQAGDLTIYGKREKVLVLRKEEGKQRVYGVNLCSAEHLYTSPAYYLQQNDVVYVEPNATKARQSTVNGNNVRSTSFWISLASLLTSIAVLIAK
;
A
#
# COMPACT_ATOMS: atom_id res chain seq x y z
N SER A 1 -30.44 6.11 -8.15
CA SER A 1 -29.96 5.01 -7.34
C SER A 1 -28.43 5.08 -7.34
N LEU A 2 -27.91 5.90 -6.44
CA LEU A 2 -26.49 6.03 -6.16
C LEU A 2 -26.09 4.77 -5.40
N GLY A 3 -25.36 3.86 -6.09
CA GLY A 3 -24.72 2.75 -5.46
C GLY A 3 -23.64 3.26 -4.51
N LEU A 4 -23.90 3.17 -3.23
CA LEU A 4 -22.87 3.20 -2.21
C LEU A 4 -21.92 2.03 -2.53
N VAL A 5 -20.74 2.33 -3.07
CA VAL A 5 -19.62 1.41 -3.04
C VAL A 5 -19.18 1.41 -1.58
N GLY A 6 -19.88 0.61 -0.77
CA GLY A 6 -19.43 0.22 0.52
C GLY A 6 -18.14 -0.57 0.30
N SER A 7 -17.02 -0.02 0.70
CA SER A 7 -15.83 -0.81 0.93
C SER A 7 -16.14 -1.75 2.10
N GLU A 8 -16.84 -2.84 1.80
CA GLU A 8 -16.88 -3.99 2.69
C GLU A 8 -15.46 -4.55 2.71
N MET A 9 -14.64 -3.92 3.52
CA MET A 9 -13.35 -4.43 3.88
C MET A 9 -13.62 -5.63 4.77
N CYS A 10 -13.81 -6.80 4.13
CA CYS A 10 -13.86 -8.07 4.84
C CYS A 10 -12.61 -8.17 5.70
N ILE A 11 -12.78 -8.12 7.01
CA ILE A 11 -11.73 -8.39 8.00
C ILE A 11 -11.39 -9.90 7.89
N ARG A 12 -10.66 -10.27 6.85
CA ARG A 12 -10.22 -11.65 6.62
C ARG A 12 -8.72 -11.85 6.72
N ASP A 13 -7.95 -10.77 6.77
CA ASP A 13 -6.49 -10.86 6.87
C ASP A 13 -5.99 -10.06 8.07
N ARG A 14 -5.50 -10.77 9.08
CA ARG A 14 -4.66 -10.38 10.22
C ARG A 14 -4.63 -8.87 10.52
N PHE A 15 -5.63 -8.37 11.21
CA PHE A 15 -5.66 -7.00 11.70
C PHE A 15 -5.30 -6.96 13.17
N ASN A 16 -4.35 -6.10 13.53
CA ASN A 16 -4.16 -5.69 14.90
C ASN A 16 -5.07 -4.49 15.16
N LEU A 17 -6.05 -4.65 16.02
CA LEU A 17 -6.91 -3.56 16.48
C LEU A 17 -6.31 -2.95 17.74
N PRO A 18 -5.98 -1.64 17.78
CA PRO A 18 -5.66 -0.98 19.02
C PRO A 18 -6.96 -0.67 19.76
N ILE A 19 -7.12 -1.24 20.93
CA ILE A 19 -8.12 -0.78 21.88
C ILE A 19 -7.38 0.03 22.92
N VAL A 20 -7.69 1.32 22.98
CA VAL A 20 -7.20 2.19 24.07
C VAL A 20 -7.97 1.85 25.33
N SER A 21 -7.45 0.93 26.12
CA SER A 21 -7.91 0.80 27.51
C SER A 21 -7.35 1.97 28.30
N GLN A 22 -8.19 2.97 28.59
CA GLN A 22 -7.88 3.99 29.53
C GLN A 22 -7.85 3.36 30.94
N GLN A 23 -6.66 3.04 31.45
CA GLN A 23 -6.49 2.72 32.85
C GLN A 23 -6.87 3.95 33.68
N ILE A 24 -8.01 3.87 34.35
CA ILE A 24 -8.40 4.83 35.39
C ILE A 24 -7.50 4.60 36.58
N GLY A 25 -6.65 5.56 36.90
CA GLY A 25 -6.06 5.78 38.21
C GLY A 25 -4.86 4.95 38.60
N MET A 26 -3.68 5.53 38.36
CA MET A 26 -2.64 5.62 39.39
C MET A 26 -1.63 6.68 38.96
N GLU A 27 -1.57 7.75 39.72
CA GLU A 27 -0.47 8.72 39.68
C GLU A 27 0.83 8.04 40.10
N GLY A 28 1.87 8.25 39.29
CA GLY A 28 3.22 7.93 39.73
C GLY A 28 4.14 7.41 38.63
N SER A 29 5.04 8.28 38.21
CA SER A 29 6.33 8.00 37.55
C SER A 29 6.39 8.21 36.04
N SER A 30 7.00 9.30 35.71
CA SER A 30 8.01 9.60 34.68
C SER A 30 8.19 8.57 33.53
N GLY A 31 7.84 9.00 32.31
CA GLY A 31 8.60 8.65 31.11
C GLY A 31 8.52 7.21 30.63
N SER A 32 7.40 6.78 30.05
CA SER A 32 7.44 5.70 29.08
C SER A 32 6.38 5.91 28.01
N ASN A 33 6.78 5.73 26.75
CA ASN A 33 5.89 5.60 25.62
C ASN A 33 4.69 4.73 26.02
N ARG A 34 3.52 5.34 26.14
CA ARG A 34 2.26 4.60 26.21
C ARG A 34 2.03 3.98 24.85
N GLY A 35 2.66 2.83 24.62
CA GLY A 35 2.40 2.02 23.46
C GLY A 35 0.91 1.66 23.46
N VAL A 36 0.21 2.08 22.44
CA VAL A 36 -1.15 1.61 22.19
C VAL A 36 -1.07 0.09 21.99
N SER A 37 -1.66 -0.66 22.93
CA SER A 37 -1.71 -2.12 22.81
C SER A 37 -2.82 -2.48 21.83
N GLY A 38 -2.46 -3.09 20.70
CA GLY A 38 -3.43 -3.55 19.72
C GLY A 38 -3.85 -5.01 19.97
N TYR A 39 -5.02 -5.37 19.49
CA TYR A 39 -5.52 -6.76 19.49
C TYR A 39 -5.33 -7.36 18.09
N THR A 40 -4.90 -8.61 18.05
CA THR A 40 -4.73 -9.35 16.79
C THR A 40 -5.98 -10.16 16.51
N VAL A 41 -6.55 -9.98 15.33
CA VAL A 41 -7.64 -10.83 14.86
C VAL A 41 -7.06 -12.17 14.41
N ASP A 42 -7.60 -13.26 14.90
CA ASP A 42 -7.17 -14.61 14.53
C ASP A 42 -7.70 -15.03 13.15
N SER A 43 -7.32 -16.21 12.68
CA SER A 43 -7.76 -16.74 11.39
C SER A 43 -9.26 -17.06 11.31
N LYS A 44 -9.95 -17.10 12.45
CA LYS A 44 -11.39 -17.34 12.56
C LYS A 44 -12.17 -16.02 12.65
N GLY A 45 -11.47 -14.88 12.73
CA GLY A 45 -12.08 -13.57 12.87
C GLY A 45 -12.42 -13.19 14.31
N ASN A 46 -11.73 -13.77 15.29
CA ASN A 46 -11.94 -13.49 16.70
C ASN A 46 -10.79 -12.64 17.26
N ILE A 47 -11.09 -11.85 18.28
CA ILE A 47 -10.14 -11.16 19.14
C ILE A 47 -10.30 -11.65 20.57
N ASP A 48 -9.18 -11.72 21.30
CA ASP A 48 -9.21 -11.99 22.75
C ASP A 48 -9.22 -10.65 23.48
N PHE A 49 -10.40 -10.27 23.98
CA PHE A 49 -10.60 -9.00 24.66
C PHE A 49 -10.58 -9.20 26.18
N PRO A 50 -9.76 -8.42 26.93
CA PRO A 50 -9.73 -8.51 28.38
C PRO A 50 -11.13 -8.39 28.98
N VAL A 51 -11.44 -9.26 29.93
CA VAL A 51 -12.73 -9.32 30.66
C VAL A 51 -13.90 -9.92 29.87
N LEU A 52 -14.00 -9.66 28.54
CA LEU A 52 -15.06 -10.22 27.70
C LEU A 52 -14.67 -11.57 27.06
N GLY A 53 -13.35 -11.89 27.04
CA GLY A 53 -12.83 -13.10 26.42
C GLY A 53 -12.84 -13.02 24.90
N GLU A 54 -13.05 -14.16 24.26
CA GLU A 54 -13.02 -14.29 22.80
C GLU A 54 -14.29 -13.70 22.16
N ILE A 55 -14.11 -12.70 21.30
CA ILE A 55 -15.20 -11.99 20.62
C ILE A 55 -15.06 -12.16 19.11
N HIS A 56 -16.14 -12.56 18.45
CA HIS A 56 -16.18 -12.70 16.99
C HIS A 56 -16.51 -11.36 16.32
N ILE A 57 -15.59 -10.86 15.49
CA ILE A 57 -15.71 -9.56 14.80
C ILE A 57 -15.59 -9.64 13.28
N ALA A 58 -15.46 -10.86 12.72
CA ALA A 58 -15.36 -11.03 11.28
C ALA A 58 -16.60 -10.51 10.55
N GLY A 59 -16.39 -9.70 9.53
CA GLY A 59 -17.45 -9.11 8.72
C GLY A 59 -18.11 -7.86 9.30
N MET A 60 -17.66 -7.39 10.48
CA MET A 60 -18.14 -6.15 11.08
C MET A 60 -17.32 -4.94 10.62
N THR A 61 -17.97 -3.80 10.49
CA THR A 61 -17.30 -2.51 10.31
C THR A 61 -16.70 -2.01 11.63
N ARG A 62 -15.83 -0.98 11.60
CA ARG A 62 -15.25 -0.38 12.82
C ARG A 62 -16.32 0.10 13.79
N GLU A 63 -17.35 0.75 13.25
CA GLU A 63 -18.46 1.28 14.03
C GLU A 63 -19.27 0.14 14.66
N GLU A 64 -19.53 -0.95 13.93
CA GLU A 64 -20.23 -2.12 14.44
C GLU A 64 -19.43 -2.82 15.54
N VAL A 65 -18.12 -2.98 15.37
CA VAL A 65 -17.23 -3.54 16.41
C VAL A 65 -17.24 -2.66 17.65
N ALA A 66 -17.12 -1.32 17.49
CA ALA A 66 -17.16 -0.39 18.61
C ALA A 66 -18.50 -0.46 19.36
N ALA A 67 -19.62 -0.49 18.62
CA ALA A 67 -20.96 -0.61 19.20
C ALA A 67 -21.17 -1.96 19.90
N TYR A 68 -20.68 -3.04 19.30
CA TYR A 68 -20.75 -4.37 19.88
C TYR A 68 -19.99 -4.47 21.22
N ILE A 69 -18.73 -4.03 21.24
CA ILE A 69 -17.91 -4.01 22.46
C ILE A 69 -18.54 -3.10 23.52
N LYS A 70 -19.04 -1.92 23.13
CA LYS A 70 -19.74 -1.01 24.05
C LYS A 70 -20.95 -1.71 24.68
N LYS A 71 -21.77 -2.40 23.91
CA LYS A 71 -22.95 -3.12 24.37
C LYS A 71 -22.57 -4.26 25.34
N GLU A 72 -21.53 -5.03 25.00
CA GLU A 72 -21.07 -6.12 25.87
C GLU A 72 -20.54 -5.61 27.21
N LEU A 73 -19.76 -4.52 27.20
CA LEU A 73 -19.25 -3.89 28.45
C LEU A 73 -20.38 -3.36 29.34
N GLN A 74 -21.47 -2.87 28.73
CA GLN A 74 -22.66 -2.41 29.46
C GLN A 74 -23.51 -3.55 29.97
N SER A 75 -23.68 -4.63 29.19
CA SER A 75 -24.50 -5.77 29.56
C SER A 75 -23.95 -6.57 30.75
N HIS A 76 -22.64 -6.56 30.89
CA HIS A 76 -21.95 -7.17 32.04
C HIS A 76 -21.79 -6.23 33.25
N ASP A 77 -22.40 -5.04 33.20
CA ASP A 77 -22.37 -4.04 34.27
C ASP A 77 -20.94 -3.60 34.69
N LEU A 78 -19.99 -3.77 33.76
CA LEU A 78 -18.58 -3.47 34.00
C LEU A 78 -18.28 -1.98 33.98
N ILE A 79 -18.92 -1.24 33.04
CA ILE A 79 -18.73 0.22 32.88
C ILE A 79 -20.06 0.84 32.47
N LYS A 80 -20.48 1.91 33.16
CA LYS A 80 -21.78 2.56 32.90
C LYS A 80 -21.85 3.27 31.55
N ASP A 81 -20.77 3.94 31.12
CA ASP A 81 -20.72 4.66 29.83
C ASP A 81 -19.32 4.55 29.21
N PRO A 82 -19.01 3.39 28.61
CA PRO A 82 -17.71 3.22 27.96
C PRO A 82 -17.67 3.98 26.63
N VAL A 83 -16.53 4.65 26.37
CA VAL A 83 -16.17 5.18 25.06
C VAL A 83 -15.22 4.17 24.42
N VAL A 84 -15.66 3.57 23.31
CA VAL A 84 -14.87 2.59 22.55
C VAL A 84 -14.55 3.18 21.18
N THR A 85 -13.27 3.35 20.91
CA THR A 85 -12.78 3.77 19.58
C THR A 85 -12.02 2.60 18.97
N VAL A 86 -12.36 2.25 17.74
CA VAL A 86 -11.72 1.18 16.98
C VAL A 86 -10.99 1.78 15.79
N GLU A 87 -9.69 1.53 15.70
CA GLU A 87 -8.84 1.99 14.61
C GLU A 87 -8.04 0.81 14.04
N TYR A 88 -7.73 0.87 12.76
CA TYR A 88 -6.87 -0.15 12.16
C TYR A 88 -5.40 0.19 12.42
N MET A 89 -4.65 -0.77 12.98
CA MET A 89 -3.19 -0.70 13.02
C MET A 89 -2.59 -1.39 11.80
N ASN A 90 -1.45 -0.87 11.35
CA ASN A 90 -0.63 -1.51 10.31
C ASN A 90 -1.28 -1.60 8.92
N LEU A 91 -2.28 -0.77 8.63
CA LEU A 91 -2.71 -0.60 7.25
C LEU A 91 -1.53 -0.04 6.44
N SER A 92 -1.19 -0.70 5.36
CA SER A 92 -0.06 -0.27 4.54
C SER A 92 -0.27 -0.62 3.08
N VAL A 93 0.32 0.19 2.21
CA VAL A 93 0.48 -0.04 0.77
C VAL A 93 1.96 -0.12 0.43
N ALA A 94 2.30 -0.87 -0.61
CA ALA A 94 3.65 -0.91 -1.13
C ALA A 94 3.73 -0.07 -2.41
N VAL A 95 4.75 0.77 -2.53
CA VAL A 95 5.05 1.52 -3.76
C VAL A 95 6.43 1.09 -4.25
N MET A 96 6.52 0.66 -5.50
CA MET A 96 7.75 0.14 -6.08
C MET A 96 7.88 0.49 -7.57
N GLY A 97 9.08 0.28 -8.10
CA GLY A 97 9.44 0.60 -9.48
C GLY A 97 10.12 1.96 -9.60
N GLU A 98 9.78 2.72 -10.63
CA GLU A 98 10.42 4.01 -10.94
C GLU A 98 9.83 5.17 -10.13
N VAL A 99 10.01 5.11 -8.80
CA VAL A 99 9.70 6.16 -7.82
C VAL A 99 10.98 6.55 -7.08
N ASN A 100 11.01 7.73 -6.47
CA ASN A 100 12.22 8.21 -5.80
C ASN A 100 12.52 7.42 -4.53
N ASN A 101 11.50 7.07 -3.73
CA ASN A 101 11.66 6.32 -2.49
C ASN A 101 10.71 5.09 -2.51
N PRO A 102 11.11 3.98 -3.14
CA PRO A 102 10.30 2.77 -3.08
C PRO A 102 10.25 2.21 -1.66
N GLY A 103 9.08 1.75 -1.25
CA GLY A 103 8.91 1.22 0.10
C GLY A 103 7.48 0.83 0.42
N ARG A 104 7.26 0.52 1.69
CA ARG A 104 5.94 0.28 2.25
C ARG A 104 5.56 1.49 3.11
N PHE A 105 4.39 2.04 2.86
CA PHE A 105 3.89 3.24 3.52
C PHE A 105 2.65 2.91 4.34
N SER A 106 2.57 3.42 5.56
CA SER A 106 1.39 3.27 6.40
C SER A 106 0.23 4.12 5.89
N ILE A 107 -0.97 3.63 6.11
CA ILE A 107 -2.22 4.33 5.78
C ILE A 107 -2.72 4.95 7.07
N ASP A 108 -2.58 6.26 7.20
CA ASP A 108 -3.03 7.00 8.38
C ASP A 108 -4.42 7.64 8.18
N LYS A 109 -5.02 7.43 6.99
CA LYS A 109 -6.30 8.00 6.59
C LYS A 109 -7.25 6.91 6.15
N ASP A 110 -8.54 7.10 6.38
CA ASP A 110 -9.57 6.16 5.95
C ASP A 110 -9.63 5.98 4.42
N ASN A 111 -9.23 7.00 3.67
CA ASN A 111 -9.23 7.01 2.21
C ASN A 111 -7.84 7.45 1.70
N LEU A 112 -6.93 6.52 1.53
CA LEU A 112 -5.64 6.78 0.89
C LEU A 112 -5.82 6.74 -0.63
N THR A 113 -5.44 7.81 -1.31
CA THR A 113 -5.44 7.84 -2.78
C THR A 113 -4.10 7.36 -3.35
N ILE A 114 -4.12 6.95 -4.63
CA ILE A 114 -2.88 6.62 -5.34
C ILE A 114 -1.92 7.82 -5.38
N LEU A 115 -2.44 9.05 -5.42
CA LEU A 115 -1.63 10.26 -5.41
C LEU A 115 -0.95 10.48 -4.04
N ASP A 116 -1.65 10.19 -2.93
CA ASP A 116 -1.06 10.26 -1.59
C ASP A 116 0.10 9.26 -1.47
N ALA A 117 -0.09 8.03 -1.92
CA ALA A 117 0.94 6.99 -1.87
C ALA A 117 2.17 7.36 -2.72
N LEU A 118 1.96 7.87 -3.94
CA LEU A 118 3.04 8.33 -4.80
C LEU A 118 3.76 9.56 -4.23
N SER A 119 3.01 10.48 -3.59
CA SER A 119 3.60 11.62 -2.88
C SER A 119 4.50 11.19 -1.72
N GLN A 120 4.06 10.21 -0.92
CA GLN A 120 4.88 9.63 0.15
C GLN A 120 6.15 8.95 -0.40
N ALA A 121 6.05 8.33 -1.57
CA ALA A 121 7.20 7.76 -2.29
C ALA A 121 8.08 8.80 -2.99
N GLY A 122 7.82 10.10 -2.83
CA GLY A 122 8.58 11.19 -3.42
C GLY A 122 8.35 11.39 -4.91
N ASP A 123 7.19 10.99 -5.42
CA ASP A 123 6.78 11.01 -6.83
C ASP A 123 7.58 10.03 -7.72
N LEU A 124 7.17 9.93 -8.97
CA LEU A 124 7.82 9.12 -10.00
C LEU A 124 9.14 9.76 -10.41
N THR A 125 10.12 8.93 -10.73
CA THR A 125 11.35 9.41 -11.39
C THR A 125 11.04 9.91 -12.81
N ILE A 126 12.00 10.59 -13.43
CA ILE A 126 11.92 11.00 -14.83
C ILE A 126 11.81 9.81 -15.82
N TYR A 127 12.10 8.61 -15.34
CA TYR A 127 12.02 7.37 -16.10
C TYR A 127 10.72 6.61 -15.87
N GLY A 128 9.90 7.03 -14.92
CA GLY A 128 8.62 6.39 -14.63
C GLY A 128 7.57 6.70 -15.68
N LYS A 129 6.79 5.68 -16.08
CA LYS A 129 5.65 5.85 -16.99
C LYS A 129 4.45 6.40 -16.24
N ARG A 130 4.12 7.69 -16.41
CA ARG A 130 2.93 8.32 -15.81
C ARG A 130 1.62 7.90 -16.46
N GLU A 131 1.67 7.46 -17.70
CA GLU A 131 0.48 7.05 -18.46
C GLU A 131 -0.08 5.70 -18.00
N LYS A 132 0.76 4.88 -17.34
CA LYS A 132 0.40 3.53 -16.93
C LYS A 132 1.08 3.14 -15.63
N VAL A 133 0.48 3.53 -14.52
CA VAL A 133 0.82 3.03 -13.20
C VAL A 133 -0.07 1.82 -12.91
N LEU A 134 0.52 0.73 -12.45
CA LEU A 134 -0.21 -0.50 -12.14
C LEU A 134 -0.51 -0.58 -10.65
N VAL A 135 -1.75 -0.89 -10.32
CA VAL A 135 -2.15 -1.23 -8.95
C VAL A 135 -2.52 -2.71 -8.91
N LEU A 136 -1.75 -3.47 -8.15
CA LEU A 136 -1.99 -4.90 -7.93
C LEU A 136 -2.77 -5.05 -6.64
N ARG A 137 -3.97 -5.59 -6.73
CA ARG A 137 -4.89 -5.80 -5.62
C ARG A 137 -5.30 -7.27 -5.52
N LYS A 138 -5.39 -7.77 -4.31
CA LYS A 138 -5.90 -9.10 -4.06
C LYS A 138 -7.39 -9.01 -3.69
N GLU A 139 -8.25 -9.46 -4.58
CA GLU A 139 -9.70 -9.52 -4.40
C GLU A 139 -10.18 -10.97 -4.47
N GLU A 140 -10.98 -11.40 -3.50
CA GLU A 140 -11.57 -12.75 -3.47
C GLU A 140 -10.55 -13.89 -3.69
N GLY A 141 -9.34 -13.73 -3.17
CA GLY A 141 -8.26 -14.71 -3.34
C GLY A 141 -7.56 -14.68 -4.71
N LYS A 142 -8.01 -13.83 -5.65
CA LYS A 142 -7.38 -13.63 -6.96
C LYS A 142 -6.61 -12.32 -6.99
N GLN A 143 -5.52 -12.29 -7.75
CA GLN A 143 -4.82 -11.03 -7.99
C GLN A 143 -5.42 -10.34 -9.21
N ARG A 144 -5.79 -9.07 -9.05
CA ARG A 144 -6.24 -8.18 -10.12
C ARG A 144 -5.23 -7.07 -10.33
N VAL A 145 -5.09 -6.63 -11.58
CA VAL A 145 -4.18 -5.55 -11.96
C VAL A 145 -5.00 -4.43 -12.60
N TYR A 146 -4.92 -3.25 -12.01
CA TYR A 146 -5.57 -2.05 -12.52
C TYR A 146 -4.53 -1.10 -13.12
N GLY A 147 -4.76 -0.65 -14.33
CA GLY A 147 -3.95 0.39 -14.95
C GLY A 147 -4.53 1.77 -14.66
N VAL A 148 -3.72 2.66 -14.10
CA VAL A 148 -4.09 4.03 -13.77
C VAL A 148 -3.26 4.99 -14.60
N ASN A 149 -3.92 5.93 -15.30
CA ASN A 149 -3.26 6.97 -16.07
C ASN A 149 -3.22 8.27 -15.26
N LEU A 150 -2.03 8.69 -14.84
CA LEU A 150 -1.84 9.92 -14.07
C LEU A 150 -1.82 11.19 -14.96
N CYS A 151 -1.75 11.03 -16.29
CA CYS A 151 -1.73 12.15 -17.21
C CYS A 151 -3.14 12.67 -17.57
N SER A 152 -4.18 11.92 -17.21
CA SER A 152 -5.58 12.28 -17.47
C SER A 152 -6.37 12.28 -16.18
N ALA A 153 -6.86 13.44 -15.78
CA ALA A 153 -7.66 13.59 -14.55
C ALA A 153 -8.94 12.75 -14.60
N GLU A 154 -9.61 12.71 -15.76
CA GLU A 154 -10.83 11.94 -15.95
C GLU A 154 -10.59 10.44 -15.73
N HIS A 155 -9.57 9.86 -16.36
CA HIS A 155 -9.20 8.45 -16.17
C HIS A 155 -8.72 8.15 -14.77
N LEU A 156 -8.06 9.11 -14.12
CA LEU A 156 -7.56 8.95 -12.77
C LEU A 156 -8.72 8.82 -11.77
N TYR A 157 -9.66 9.78 -11.77
CA TYR A 157 -10.75 9.82 -10.78
C TYR A 157 -11.82 8.76 -11.01
N THR A 158 -11.98 8.28 -12.25
CA THR A 158 -12.92 7.19 -12.57
C THR A 158 -12.34 5.79 -12.35
N SER A 159 -11.04 5.70 -12.07
CA SER A 159 -10.39 4.41 -11.85
C SER A 159 -10.87 3.75 -10.55
N PRO A 160 -11.22 2.45 -10.56
CA PRO A 160 -11.56 1.71 -9.34
C PRO A 160 -10.38 1.57 -8.37
N ALA A 161 -9.16 1.83 -8.84
CA ALA A 161 -7.94 1.82 -8.04
C ALA A 161 -7.47 3.23 -7.63
N TYR A 162 -8.31 4.26 -7.79
CA TYR A 162 -8.00 5.60 -7.30
C TYR A 162 -7.83 5.61 -5.78
N TYR A 163 -8.76 4.98 -5.07
CA TYR A 163 -8.63 4.72 -3.64
C TYR A 163 -7.91 3.38 -3.44
N LEU A 164 -6.79 3.45 -2.75
CA LEU A 164 -6.00 2.27 -2.43
C LEU A 164 -6.59 1.50 -1.25
N GLN A 165 -6.45 0.19 -1.31
CA GLN A 165 -6.83 -0.71 -0.23
C GLN A 165 -5.59 -1.24 0.48
N GLN A 166 -5.80 -1.83 1.63
CA GLN A 166 -4.72 -2.48 2.36
C GLN A 166 -4.03 -3.55 1.51
N ASN A 167 -2.71 -3.59 1.62
CA ASN A 167 -1.83 -4.49 0.88
C ASN A 167 -1.84 -4.31 -0.65
N ASP A 168 -2.42 -3.22 -1.16
CA ASP A 168 -2.22 -2.85 -2.56
C ASP A 168 -0.74 -2.61 -2.84
N VAL A 169 -0.33 -3.00 -4.04
CA VAL A 169 1.01 -2.73 -4.54
C VAL A 169 0.89 -1.80 -5.73
N VAL A 170 1.41 -0.58 -5.58
CA VAL A 170 1.51 0.40 -6.65
C VAL A 170 2.85 0.19 -7.35
N TYR A 171 2.82 -0.20 -8.61
CA TYR A 171 4.01 -0.46 -9.39
C TYR A 171 4.13 0.52 -10.56
N VAL A 172 5.23 1.26 -10.58
CA VAL A 172 5.55 2.21 -11.64
C VAL A 172 6.53 1.56 -12.62
N GLU A 173 6.06 1.31 -13.84
CA GLU A 173 6.90 0.74 -14.89
C GLU A 173 7.98 1.73 -15.35
N PRO A 174 9.20 1.26 -15.65
CA PRO A 174 10.21 2.07 -16.30
C PRO A 174 9.82 2.40 -17.75
N ASN A 175 10.24 3.55 -18.23
CA ASN A 175 10.09 3.90 -19.64
C ASN A 175 11.02 3.05 -20.52
N ALA A 176 10.82 3.09 -21.85
CA ALA A 176 11.58 2.29 -22.80
C ALA A 176 13.10 2.56 -22.76
N THR A 177 13.53 3.75 -22.34
CA THR A 177 14.95 4.10 -22.22
C THR A 177 15.59 3.37 -21.05
N LYS A 178 14.97 3.43 -19.86
CA LYS A 178 15.45 2.75 -18.67
C LYS A 178 15.38 1.23 -18.82
N ALA A 179 14.28 0.72 -19.38
CA ALA A 179 14.10 -0.71 -19.61
C ALA A 179 15.22 -1.28 -20.52
N ARG A 180 15.66 -0.55 -21.54
CA ARG A 180 16.80 -0.95 -22.38
C ARG A 180 18.13 -0.90 -21.65
N GLN A 181 18.32 0.08 -20.76
CA GLN A 181 19.57 0.18 -19.99
C GLN A 181 19.75 -0.99 -19.02
N SER A 182 18.68 -1.63 -18.60
CA SER A 182 18.72 -2.80 -17.70
C SER A 182 19.10 -4.10 -18.42
N THR A 183 19.16 -4.12 -19.75
CA THR A 183 19.58 -5.29 -20.54
C THR A 183 21.04 -5.17 -20.98
N VAL A 184 21.79 -6.29 -20.90
CA VAL A 184 23.24 -6.34 -21.16
C VAL A 184 23.62 -5.76 -22.52
N ASN A 185 22.75 -5.87 -23.54
CA ASN A 185 23.00 -5.38 -24.90
C ASN A 185 22.12 -4.20 -25.33
N GLY A 186 21.32 -3.65 -24.40
CA GLY A 186 20.27 -2.69 -24.78
C GLY A 186 20.76 -1.37 -25.41
N ASN A 187 22.01 -0.98 -25.19
CA ASN A 187 22.58 0.26 -25.70
C ASN A 187 23.80 0.10 -26.61
N ASN A 188 24.36 -1.11 -26.74
CA ASN A 188 25.62 -1.30 -27.49
C ASN A 188 25.50 -0.90 -28.95
N VAL A 189 24.41 -1.24 -29.64
CA VAL A 189 24.21 -0.92 -31.07
C VAL A 189 23.91 0.55 -31.31
N ARG A 190 23.43 1.29 -30.29
CA ARG A 190 23.17 2.74 -30.37
C ARG A 190 24.32 3.62 -29.85
N SER A 191 25.32 3.00 -29.26
CA SER A 191 26.50 3.72 -28.77
C SER A 191 27.33 4.23 -29.96
N THR A 192 27.64 5.54 -29.97
CA THR A 192 28.52 6.15 -30.93
C THR A 192 29.89 5.46 -30.93
N SER A 193 30.32 5.01 -29.74
CA SER A 193 31.59 4.27 -29.60
C SER A 193 31.59 2.92 -30.35
N PHE A 194 30.46 2.23 -30.42
CA PHE A 194 30.36 0.99 -31.19
C PHE A 194 30.56 1.26 -32.69
N TRP A 195 29.93 2.28 -33.24
CA TRP A 195 30.07 2.63 -34.66
C TRP A 195 31.44 3.15 -35.00
N ILE A 196 32.06 3.93 -34.11
CA ILE A 196 33.46 4.40 -34.28
C ILE A 196 34.40 3.20 -34.27
N SER A 197 34.24 2.27 -33.34
CA SER A 197 35.11 1.05 -33.30
C SER A 197 34.90 0.17 -34.52
N LEU A 198 33.68 0.03 -35.02
CA LEU A 198 33.39 -0.73 -36.22
C LEU A 198 34.00 -0.07 -37.46
N ALA A 199 33.86 1.25 -37.58
CA ALA A 199 34.47 2.01 -38.68
C ALA A 199 36.01 1.92 -38.65
N SER A 200 36.64 2.01 -37.50
CA SER A 200 38.06 1.85 -37.30
C SER A 200 38.55 0.45 -37.70
N LEU A 201 37.79 -0.59 -37.35
CA LEU A 201 38.11 -1.96 -37.74
C LEU A 201 38.03 -2.13 -39.27
N LEU A 202 36.98 -1.59 -39.92
CA LEU A 202 36.81 -1.67 -41.36
C LEU A 202 37.91 -0.92 -42.12
N THR A 203 38.31 0.25 -41.62
CA THR A 203 39.41 1.00 -42.23
C THR A 203 40.73 0.27 -42.08
N SER A 204 41.01 -0.36 -40.96
CA SER A 204 42.21 -1.18 -40.74
C SER A 204 42.28 -2.38 -41.70
N ILE A 205 41.17 -3.04 -41.92
CA ILE A 205 41.06 -4.17 -42.88
C ILE A 205 41.25 -3.68 -44.30
N ALA A 206 40.65 -2.57 -44.69
CA ALA A 206 40.79 -1.99 -46.04
C ALA A 206 42.24 -1.62 -46.34
N VAL A 207 42.98 -1.02 -45.41
CA VAL A 207 44.39 -0.71 -45.55
C VAL A 207 45.25 -1.99 -45.69
N LEU A 208 44.88 -3.06 -44.98
CA LEU A 208 45.58 -4.33 -45.07
C LEU A 208 45.43 -5.01 -46.45
N ILE A 209 44.22 -4.89 -47.04
CA ILE A 209 43.93 -5.51 -48.35
C ILE A 209 44.52 -4.66 -49.48
N ALA A 210 44.63 -3.34 -49.31
CA ALA A 210 45.20 -2.41 -50.31
C ALA A 210 46.73 -2.42 -50.41
N LYS A 211 47.41 -3.13 -49.50
CA LYS A 211 48.85 -3.24 -49.46
C LYS A 211 49.27 -4.59 -50.05
#